data_477aa6a5622edb76409f78cbbcbd1af5
#
_entry.id   477aa6a5622edb76409f78cbbcbd1af5
#
_cell.length_a   1.000
_cell.length_b   1.000
_cell.length_c   1.000
_cell.angle_alpha   90.00
_cell.angle_beta   90.00
_cell.angle_gamma   90.00
#
_symmetry.space_group_name_H-M   'P 1'
#
loop_
_entity.id
_entity.type
_entity.pdbx_description
1 polymer ?
#
loop_
_entity_poly.entity_id
_entity_poly.type
_entity_poly.pdbx_seq_one_letter_code
_entity_poly.pdbx_strand_id
1 'polypeptide(L)'
;MMILRAALAAALTAGLLAAPLAPRAQTPPRIALLSIGTDPVKPNPVWVQFLDQLGQLGYVEGRNIAIERRFAGGRQERLAEFLADLAGRRVDIVATTGDVESVAAKQALPTTSIVMMLVQDPIGAGLVANLAHPGGNVTGLTTLAPELYTKRLELLKEALPAVARVGMLLNPTSANMAAANATETAARRLGLQLRRLEVRDPQGLSETFSTIRRERLQALVVVTDGVVFNQRAQIADLAIKSRLPMMCEVKEFVVTGCLVAYGPSYGALARRAAVYVDKILKGAKPADLPVEQPTNFELVINLKTAKALGLTIPPSLMQRADQVIEQ
;
A
#
# COMPACT_ATOMS: atom_id res chain seq x y z
N MET A 1 -55.90 55.19 -30.50
CA MET A 1 -54.78 55.37 -29.54
C MET A 1 -54.70 54.28 -28.43
N MET A 2 -55.52 53.24 -28.44
CA MET A 2 -55.49 52.17 -27.36
C MET A 2 -54.72 50.90 -27.75
N ILE A 3 -54.42 50.64 -29.00
CA ILE A 3 -53.77 49.41 -29.50
C ILE A 3 -52.26 49.50 -29.39
N LEU A 4 -51.65 50.67 -29.32
CA LEU A 4 -50.17 50.84 -29.24
C LEU A 4 -49.62 50.70 -27.83
N ARG A 5 -50.47 50.76 -26.77
CA ARG A 5 -50.00 50.61 -25.39
C ARG A 5 -49.97 49.16 -24.89
N ALA A 6 -50.69 48.28 -25.53
CA ALA A 6 -50.73 46.84 -25.18
C ALA A 6 -49.49 46.06 -25.71
N ALA A 7 -48.89 46.51 -26.80
CA ALA A 7 -47.70 45.86 -27.40
C ALA A 7 -46.42 46.15 -26.66
N LEU A 8 -46.31 47.27 -25.93
CA LEU A 8 -45.10 47.60 -25.17
C LEU A 8 -44.99 46.91 -23.82
N ALA A 9 -46.15 46.49 -23.24
CA ALA A 9 -46.17 45.76 -21.95
C ALA A 9 -45.83 44.26 -22.09
N ALA A 10 -46.09 43.67 -23.28
CA ALA A 10 -45.81 42.24 -23.53
C ALA A 10 -44.30 42.00 -23.86
N ALA A 11 -43.56 43.01 -24.33
CA ALA A 11 -42.13 42.88 -24.64
C ALA A 11 -41.22 42.98 -23.42
N LEU A 12 -41.68 43.55 -22.30
CA LEU A 12 -40.91 43.69 -21.08
C LEU A 12 -41.03 42.47 -20.15
N THR A 13 -41.98 41.58 -20.31
CA THR A 13 -42.18 40.37 -19.48
C THR A 13 -41.48 39.13 -20.04
N ALA A 14 -41.06 39.10 -21.31
CA ALA A 14 -40.32 37.98 -21.90
C ALA A 14 -38.80 38.05 -21.71
N GLY A 15 -38.25 39.17 -21.24
CA GLY A 15 -36.79 39.39 -21.07
C GLY A 15 -36.23 38.90 -19.72
N LEU A 16 -37.06 38.49 -18.75
CA LEU A 16 -36.56 38.17 -17.41
C LEU A 16 -36.39 36.66 -17.11
N LEU A 17 -36.59 35.75 -18.09
CA LEU A 17 -36.53 34.28 -17.86
C LEU A 17 -35.29 33.59 -18.43
N ALA A 18 -34.34 34.33 -18.98
CA ALA A 18 -33.07 33.80 -19.47
C ALA A 18 -31.88 34.34 -18.66
N ALA A 19 -31.96 34.27 -17.31
CA ALA A 19 -30.72 34.33 -16.55
C ALA A 19 -29.99 33.01 -16.77
N PRO A 20 -28.76 32.98 -17.32
CA PRO A 20 -27.97 31.76 -17.38
C PRO A 20 -27.85 31.26 -15.96
N LEU A 21 -28.33 30.05 -15.70
CA LEU A 21 -28.02 29.32 -14.47
C LEU A 21 -26.51 29.28 -14.39
N ALA A 22 -25.90 30.17 -13.61
CA ALA A 22 -24.48 30.15 -13.34
C ALA A 22 -24.16 28.70 -12.86
N PRO A 23 -23.18 28.03 -13.46
CA PRO A 23 -22.81 26.70 -13.02
C PRO A 23 -22.52 26.82 -11.53
N ARG A 24 -23.34 26.13 -10.72
CA ARG A 24 -23.11 26.05 -9.28
C ARG A 24 -21.68 25.54 -9.13
N ALA A 25 -20.78 26.35 -8.59
CA ALA A 25 -19.41 25.93 -8.33
C ALA A 25 -19.50 24.66 -7.47
N GLN A 26 -19.35 23.51 -8.12
CA GLN A 26 -19.30 22.25 -7.41
C GLN A 26 -18.08 22.32 -6.52
N THR A 27 -18.28 22.18 -5.21
CA THR A 27 -17.17 22.06 -4.27
C THR A 27 -16.28 20.92 -4.76
N PRO A 28 -14.97 21.14 -4.91
CA PRO A 28 -14.07 20.08 -5.36
C PRO A 28 -14.24 18.82 -4.51
N PRO A 29 -14.25 17.63 -5.12
CA PRO A 29 -14.30 16.38 -4.37
C PRO A 29 -13.13 16.31 -3.39
N ARG A 30 -13.40 15.71 -2.23
CA ARG A 30 -12.45 15.64 -1.12
C ARG A 30 -12.01 14.19 -0.91
N ILE A 31 -10.71 13.97 -0.97
CA ILE A 31 -10.08 12.66 -0.75
C ILE A 31 -9.21 12.72 0.49
N ALA A 32 -9.38 11.76 1.40
CA ALA A 32 -8.46 11.55 2.51
C ALA A 32 -7.48 10.42 2.17
N LEU A 33 -6.18 10.68 2.33
CA LEU A 33 -5.12 9.68 2.28
C LEU A 33 -4.86 9.21 3.70
N LEU A 34 -5.21 7.98 4.02
CA LEU A 34 -5.13 7.43 5.36
C LEU A 34 -4.09 6.32 5.43
N SER A 35 -3.13 6.42 6.32
CA SER A 35 -2.13 5.38 6.58
C SER A 35 -1.70 5.38 8.03
N ILE A 36 -1.69 4.19 8.64
CA ILE A 36 -1.14 4.03 9.99
C ILE A 36 0.38 4.11 9.99
N GLY A 37 1.03 3.46 9.02
CA GLY A 37 2.48 3.29 8.98
C GLY A 37 3.26 4.46 8.39
N THR A 38 2.62 5.32 7.58
CA THR A 38 3.33 6.41 6.90
C THR A 38 3.76 7.49 7.89
N ASP A 39 5.05 7.85 7.82
CA ASP A 39 5.59 9.00 8.55
C ASP A 39 4.97 10.29 7.98
N PRO A 40 4.40 11.18 8.80
CA PRO A 40 3.78 12.41 8.32
C PRO A 40 4.77 13.40 7.71
N VAL A 41 6.08 13.26 7.98
CA VAL A 41 7.13 14.18 7.53
C VAL A 41 7.88 13.63 6.32
N LYS A 42 8.07 12.31 6.23
CA LYS A 42 8.89 11.69 5.18
C LYS A 42 8.04 11.27 3.98
N PRO A 43 8.44 11.62 2.74
CA PRO A 43 7.75 11.15 1.55
C PRO A 43 7.67 9.62 1.50
N ASN A 44 6.48 9.08 1.23
CA ASN A 44 6.27 7.66 1.00
C ASN A 44 6.13 7.42 -0.51
N PRO A 45 6.98 6.58 -1.12
CA PRO A 45 6.97 6.33 -2.57
C PRO A 45 5.61 5.88 -3.12
N VAL A 46 4.83 5.15 -2.34
CA VAL A 46 3.49 4.69 -2.70
C VAL A 46 2.55 5.88 -2.91
N TRP A 47 2.52 6.81 -1.95
CA TRP A 47 1.69 8.01 -2.07
C TRP A 47 2.15 8.95 -3.18
N VAL A 48 3.46 9.05 -3.42
CA VAL A 48 4.00 9.83 -4.55
C VAL A 48 3.45 9.29 -5.86
N GLN A 49 3.55 7.97 -6.11
CA GLN A 49 3.04 7.34 -7.33
C GLN A 49 1.51 7.47 -7.49
N PHE A 50 0.77 7.40 -6.38
CA PHE A 50 -0.67 7.60 -6.37
C PHE A 50 -1.04 9.04 -6.78
N LEU A 51 -0.39 10.04 -6.17
CA LEU A 51 -0.64 11.46 -6.45
C LEU A 51 -0.21 11.87 -7.86
N ASP A 52 0.93 11.37 -8.33
CA ASP A 52 1.41 11.58 -9.70
C ASP A 52 0.38 11.07 -10.71
N GLN A 53 -0.19 9.88 -10.47
CA GLN A 53 -1.20 9.31 -11.35
C GLN A 53 -2.51 10.11 -11.31
N LEU A 54 -2.94 10.62 -10.15
CA LEU A 54 -4.07 11.54 -10.07
C LEU A 54 -3.82 12.81 -10.90
N GLY A 55 -2.60 13.35 -10.83
CA GLY A 55 -2.17 14.47 -11.66
C GLY A 55 -2.27 14.17 -13.16
N GLN A 56 -1.82 13.00 -13.61
CA GLN A 56 -1.94 12.54 -15.00
C GLN A 56 -3.39 12.38 -15.46
N LEU A 57 -4.30 12.03 -14.53
CA LEU A 57 -5.74 11.95 -14.77
C LEU A 57 -6.45 13.32 -14.76
N GLY A 58 -5.69 14.42 -14.57
CA GLY A 58 -6.19 15.78 -14.61
C GLY A 58 -6.63 16.35 -13.27
N TYR A 59 -6.39 15.65 -12.15
CA TYR A 59 -6.69 16.16 -10.81
C TYR A 59 -5.56 17.02 -10.28
N VAL A 60 -5.87 18.27 -9.95
CA VAL A 60 -4.93 19.26 -9.42
C VAL A 60 -5.39 19.71 -8.04
N GLU A 61 -4.57 19.38 -7.02
CA GLU A 61 -4.86 19.74 -5.63
C GLU A 61 -5.08 21.26 -5.49
N GLY A 62 -6.14 21.63 -4.76
CA GLY A 62 -6.54 23.01 -4.54
C GLY A 62 -7.33 23.64 -5.71
N ARG A 63 -7.41 22.99 -6.88
CA ARG A 63 -8.17 23.48 -8.05
C ARG A 63 -9.45 22.69 -8.28
N ASN A 64 -9.35 21.38 -8.49
CA ASN A 64 -10.48 20.52 -8.82
C ASN A 64 -10.56 19.26 -7.93
N ILE A 65 -9.66 19.15 -6.95
CA ILE A 65 -9.67 18.12 -5.91
C ILE A 65 -9.06 18.71 -4.63
N ALA A 66 -9.61 18.31 -3.47
CA ALA A 66 -9.04 18.58 -2.15
C ALA A 66 -8.46 17.29 -1.58
N ILE A 67 -7.21 17.32 -1.11
CA ILE A 67 -6.50 16.15 -0.59
C ILE A 67 -6.14 16.37 0.88
N GLU A 68 -6.66 15.53 1.75
CA GLU A 68 -6.36 15.53 3.17
C GLU A 68 -5.41 14.37 3.51
N ARG A 69 -4.27 14.65 4.10
CA ARG A 69 -3.28 13.65 4.49
C ARG A 69 -3.45 13.33 5.97
N ARG A 70 -3.71 12.07 6.28
CA ARG A 70 -3.92 11.52 7.62
C ARG A 70 -2.93 10.38 7.87
N PHE A 71 -1.71 10.72 8.24
CA PHE A 71 -0.59 9.80 8.44
C PHE A 71 -0.27 9.68 9.92
N ALA A 72 -0.48 8.48 10.47
CA ALA A 72 -0.42 8.24 11.91
C ALA A 72 1.00 8.00 12.45
N GLY A 73 1.98 7.66 11.59
CA GLY A 73 3.37 7.41 12.01
C GLY A 73 3.53 6.21 12.93
N GLY A 74 2.69 5.16 12.75
CA GLY A 74 2.68 3.94 13.54
C GLY A 74 1.82 4.00 14.82
N ARG A 75 1.14 5.12 15.10
CA ARG A 75 0.37 5.32 16.33
C ARG A 75 -1.12 5.05 16.10
N GLN A 76 -1.65 4.01 16.74
CA GLN A 76 -3.06 3.61 16.58
C GLN A 76 -4.04 4.66 17.13
N GLU A 77 -3.67 5.35 18.20
CA GLU A 77 -4.49 6.41 18.79
C GLU A 77 -4.75 7.54 17.78
N ARG A 78 -3.72 7.93 17.02
CA ARG A 78 -3.87 8.93 15.95
C ARG A 78 -4.76 8.45 14.81
N LEU A 79 -4.72 7.16 14.48
CA LEU A 79 -5.61 6.60 13.47
C LEU A 79 -7.08 6.74 13.91
N ALA A 80 -7.38 6.44 15.17
CA ALA A 80 -8.73 6.56 15.72
C ALA A 80 -9.21 8.03 15.73
N GLU A 81 -8.34 8.96 16.13
CA GLU A 81 -8.63 10.42 16.08
C GLU A 81 -8.94 10.89 14.65
N PHE A 82 -8.14 10.45 13.66
CA PHE A 82 -8.35 10.81 12.26
C PHE A 82 -9.68 10.27 11.72
N LEU A 83 -10.03 9.06 12.07
CA LEU A 83 -11.30 8.45 11.63
C LEU A 83 -12.50 9.15 12.27
N ALA A 84 -12.42 9.52 13.55
CA ALA A 84 -13.45 10.30 14.23
C ALA A 84 -13.64 11.69 13.57
N ASP A 85 -12.54 12.39 13.23
CA ASP A 85 -12.58 13.65 12.49
C ASP A 85 -13.20 13.48 11.09
N LEU A 86 -12.80 12.45 10.34
CA LEU A 86 -13.33 12.17 9.00
C LEU A 86 -14.82 11.80 9.03
N ALA A 87 -15.28 11.10 10.06
CA ALA A 87 -16.70 10.75 10.23
C ALA A 87 -17.60 11.98 10.43
N GLY A 88 -17.06 13.03 11.06
CA GLY A 88 -17.73 14.32 11.25
C GLY A 88 -17.69 15.26 10.05
N ARG A 89 -17.02 14.88 8.96
CA ARG A 89 -16.81 15.71 7.77
C ARG A 89 -17.31 15.04 6.50
N ARG A 90 -17.62 15.85 5.50
CA ARG A 90 -17.91 15.33 4.16
C ARG A 90 -16.58 15.00 3.45
N VAL A 91 -16.27 13.69 3.36
CA VAL A 91 -15.18 13.14 2.55
C VAL A 91 -15.80 12.18 1.52
N ASP A 92 -15.46 12.34 0.25
CA ASP A 92 -16.04 11.56 -0.85
C ASP A 92 -15.35 10.19 -0.96
N ILE A 93 -14.02 10.16 -0.78
CA ILE A 93 -13.22 8.94 -0.86
C ILE A 93 -12.15 8.93 0.24
N VAL A 94 -11.93 7.77 0.85
CA VAL A 94 -10.75 7.49 1.68
C VAL A 94 -9.87 6.48 0.95
N ALA A 95 -8.63 6.86 0.65
CA ALA A 95 -7.61 5.95 0.11
C ALA A 95 -6.74 5.44 1.25
N THR A 96 -6.51 4.12 1.31
CA THR A 96 -5.75 3.44 2.38
C THR A 96 -4.60 2.62 1.83
N THR A 97 -3.52 2.42 2.62
CA THR A 97 -2.32 1.68 2.17
C THR A 97 -2.21 0.26 2.72
N GLY A 98 -3.00 -0.14 3.70
CA GLY A 98 -2.83 -1.45 4.33
C GLY A 98 -4.08 -1.95 5.03
N ASP A 99 -3.96 -3.12 5.67
CA ASP A 99 -5.08 -3.84 6.28
C ASP A 99 -5.65 -3.07 7.48
N VAL A 100 -4.80 -2.59 8.38
CA VAL A 100 -5.21 -1.97 9.65
C VAL A 100 -6.10 -0.74 9.43
N GLU A 101 -5.61 0.22 8.65
CA GLU A 101 -6.37 1.43 8.35
C GLU A 101 -7.58 1.18 7.45
N SER A 102 -7.54 0.17 6.57
CA SER A 102 -8.68 -0.18 5.73
C SER A 102 -9.84 -0.76 6.55
N VAL A 103 -9.53 -1.67 7.48
CA VAL A 103 -10.52 -2.26 8.41
C VAL A 103 -11.11 -1.17 9.30
N ALA A 104 -10.27 -0.33 9.90
CA ALA A 104 -10.71 0.75 10.76
C ALA A 104 -11.56 1.78 9.98
N ALA A 105 -11.18 2.14 8.76
CA ALA A 105 -11.95 3.04 7.90
C ALA A 105 -13.31 2.47 7.53
N LYS A 106 -13.41 1.18 7.17
CA LYS A 106 -14.68 0.51 6.87
C LYS A 106 -15.65 0.57 8.06
N GLN A 107 -15.14 0.36 9.27
CA GLN A 107 -15.95 0.39 10.50
C GLN A 107 -16.44 1.80 10.85
N ALA A 108 -15.55 2.80 10.74
CA ALA A 108 -15.86 4.17 11.12
C ALA A 108 -16.64 4.96 10.06
N LEU A 109 -16.53 4.58 8.78
CA LEU A 109 -17.02 5.33 7.62
C LEU A 109 -17.87 4.44 6.70
N PRO A 110 -19.01 3.90 7.16
CA PRO A 110 -19.76 2.87 6.44
C PRO A 110 -20.38 3.34 5.12
N THR A 111 -20.51 4.64 4.91
CA THR A 111 -21.11 5.25 3.70
C THR A 111 -20.10 5.93 2.79
N THR A 112 -18.85 6.15 3.25
CA THR A 112 -17.79 6.75 2.45
C THR A 112 -17.12 5.69 1.57
N SER A 113 -16.85 6.02 0.31
CA SER A 113 -16.11 5.13 -0.59
C SER A 113 -14.66 4.94 -0.10
N ILE A 114 -14.20 3.69 -0.02
CA ILE A 114 -12.85 3.35 0.41
C ILE A 114 -12.12 2.65 -0.73
N VAL A 115 -10.96 3.19 -1.10
CA VAL A 115 -10.06 2.60 -2.09
C VAL A 115 -8.79 2.10 -1.38
N MET A 116 -8.69 0.79 -1.20
CA MET A 116 -7.51 0.15 -0.62
C MET A 116 -6.44 -0.11 -1.68
N MET A 117 -5.15 -0.02 -1.32
CA MET A 117 -4.03 -0.16 -2.27
C MET A 117 -3.18 -1.42 -2.08
N LEU A 118 -2.87 -1.78 -0.84
CA LEU A 118 -1.86 -2.81 -0.50
C LEU A 118 -2.37 -3.76 0.59
N VAL A 119 -3.66 -4.08 0.58
CA VAL A 119 -4.27 -5.00 1.55
C VAL A 119 -3.87 -6.43 1.20
N GLN A 120 -3.43 -7.20 2.20
CA GLN A 120 -2.94 -8.56 1.99
C GLN A 120 -4.07 -9.58 1.85
N ASP A 121 -5.09 -9.52 2.72
CA ASP A 121 -6.23 -10.44 2.70
C ASP A 121 -7.55 -9.68 2.90
N PRO A 122 -8.11 -9.09 1.84
CA PRO A 122 -9.32 -8.29 1.96
C PRO A 122 -10.57 -9.11 2.28
N ILE A 123 -10.59 -10.40 1.99
CA ILE A 123 -11.70 -11.30 2.34
C ILE A 123 -11.60 -11.73 3.80
N GLY A 124 -10.44 -12.24 4.23
CA GLY A 124 -10.21 -12.67 5.61
C GLY A 124 -10.30 -11.51 6.60
N ALA A 125 -9.92 -10.29 6.18
CA ALA A 125 -10.09 -9.07 6.97
C ALA A 125 -11.55 -8.55 6.99
N GLY A 126 -12.48 -9.21 6.28
CA GLY A 126 -13.89 -8.79 6.21
C GLY A 126 -14.12 -7.47 5.47
N LEU A 127 -13.17 -7.03 4.64
CA LEU A 127 -13.29 -5.79 3.86
C LEU A 127 -14.24 -5.94 2.69
N VAL A 128 -14.22 -7.07 2.01
CA VAL A 128 -15.08 -7.38 0.85
C VAL A 128 -15.63 -8.78 0.96
N ALA A 129 -16.81 -9.02 0.34
CA ALA A 129 -17.43 -10.35 0.32
C ALA A 129 -16.66 -11.33 -0.57
N ASN A 130 -16.21 -10.86 -1.73
CA ASN A 130 -15.31 -11.56 -2.66
C ASN A 130 -14.61 -10.52 -3.55
N LEU A 131 -13.59 -10.94 -4.31
CA LEU A 131 -12.79 -10.02 -5.12
C LEU A 131 -13.54 -9.52 -6.36
N ALA A 132 -14.36 -10.36 -6.99
CA ALA A 132 -15.09 -9.99 -8.21
C ALA A 132 -16.25 -9.03 -7.94
N HIS A 133 -16.95 -9.21 -6.81
CA HIS A 133 -18.06 -8.40 -6.37
C HIS A 133 -17.90 -8.00 -4.91
N PRO A 134 -17.22 -6.89 -4.61
CA PRO A 134 -16.94 -6.45 -3.25
C PRO A 134 -18.20 -6.26 -2.39
N GLY A 135 -19.28 -5.76 -2.98
CA GLY A 135 -20.62 -5.71 -2.40
C GLY A 135 -20.85 -4.64 -1.33
N GLY A 136 -19.86 -3.80 -1.06
CA GLY A 136 -19.92 -2.75 -0.02
C GLY A 136 -19.32 -1.42 -0.48
N ASN A 137 -18.82 -0.64 0.49
CA ASN A 137 -18.18 0.65 0.23
C ASN A 137 -16.66 0.56 0.02
N VAL A 138 -16.09 -0.64 0.03
CA VAL A 138 -14.63 -0.89 -0.13
C VAL A 138 -14.37 -1.56 -1.46
N THR A 139 -13.36 -1.08 -2.18
CA THR A 139 -12.79 -1.68 -3.39
C THR A 139 -11.31 -1.33 -3.50
N GLY A 140 -10.63 -1.74 -4.57
CA GLY A 140 -9.23 -1.36 -4.85
C GLY A 140 -8.34 -2.52 -5.21
N LEU A 141 -7.13 -2.56 -4.63
CA LEU A 141 -6.06 -3.50 -4.97
C LEU A 141 -5.64 -4.31 -3.74
N THR A 142 -5.34 -5.58 -3.97
CA THR A 142 -4.75 -6.44 -2.95
C THR A 142 -3.33 -6.85 -3.35
N THR A 143 -2.50 -7.15 -2.36
CA THR A 143 -1.20 -7.83 -2.56
C THR A 143 -1.30 -9.34 -2.36
N LEU A 144 -2.52 -9.87 -2.21
CA LEU A 144 -2.76 -11.29 -1.98
C LEU A 144 -2.16 -12.15 -3.09
N ALA A 145 -1.12 -12.86 -2.72
CA ALA A 145 -0.42 -13.80 -3.58
C ALA A 145 0.26 -14.87 -2.70
N PRO A 146 -0.51 -15.83 -2.11
CA PRO A 146 0.01 -16.80 -1.15
C PRO A 146 1.17 -17.64 -1.70
N GLU A 147 1.22 -17.87 -3.00
CA GLU A 147 2.30 -18.57 -3.69
C GLU A 147 3.65 -17.86 -3.57
N LEU A 148 3.66 -16.54 -3.37
CA LEU A 148 4.90 -15.76 -3.26
C LEU A 148 5.69 -16.10 -1.99
N TYR A 149 5.03 -16.53 -0.91
CA TYR A 149 5.75 -16.91 0.31
C TYR A 149 6.68 -18.11 0.08
N THR A 150 6.19 -19.12 -0.64
CA THR A 150 7.01 -20.25 -1.06
C THR A 150 8.10 -19.81 -2.03
N LYS A 151 7.75 -19.00 -3.04
CA LYS A 151 8.67 -18.54 -4.07
C LYS A 151 9.82 -17.72 -3.50
N ARG A 152 9.57 -16.86 -2.53
CA ARG A 152 10.62 -16.08 -1.84
C ARG A 152 11.62 -16.99 -1.12
N LEU A 153 11.16 -18.03 -0.45
CA LEU A 153 12.06 -19.00 0.22
C LEU A 153 12.86 -19.83 -0.78
N GLU A 154 12.27 -20.22 -1.92
CA GLU A 154 12.99 -20.88 -3.01
C GLU A 154 14.11 -19.98 -3.57
N LEU A 155 13.79 -18.71 -3.87
CA LEU A 155 14.76 -17.73 -4.34
C LEU A 155 15.85 -17.45 -3.31
N LEU A 156 15.49 -17.37 -2.01
CA LEU A 156 16.46 -17.24 -0.94
C LEU A 156 17.42 -18.43 -0.89
N LYS A 157 16.89 -19.66 -1.01
CA LYS A 157 17.70 -20.87 -1.01
C LYS A 157 18.55 -21.02 -2.27
N GLU A 158 18.06 -20.54 -3.40
CA GLU A 158 18.85 -20.47 -4.64
C GLU A 158 20.00 -19.45 -4.52
N ALA A 159 19.72 -18.26 -3.95
CA ALA A 159 20.74 -17.24 -3.69
C ALA A 159 21.78 -17.71 -2.65
N LEU A 160 21.36 -18.50 -1.66
CA LEU A 160 22.14 -18.94 -0.51
C LEU A 160 21.94 -20.45 -0.27
N PRO A 161 22.54 -21.35 -1.08
CA PRO A 161 22.30 -22.79 -1.00
C PRO A 161 22.58 -23.42 0.38
N ALA A 162 23.55 -22.87 1.12
CA ALA A 162 23.95 -23.35 2.45
C ALA A 162 23.03 -22.86 3.59
N VAL A 163 22.05 -22.00 3.31
CA VAL A 163 21.15 -21.48 4.34
C VAL A 163 20.25 -22.58 4.91
N ALA A 164 20.20 -22.65 6.23
CA ALA A 164 19.37 -23.61 6.97
C ALA A 164 18.50 -22.93 8.05
N ARG A 165 19.01 -21.87 8.70
CA ARG A 165 18.31 -21.14 9.76
C ARG A 165 17.95 -19.74 9.30
N VAL A 166 16.66 -19.43 9.22
CA VAL A 166 16.13 -18.19 8.67
C VAL A 166 15.25 -17.50 9.72
N GLY A 167 15.51 -16.21 9.95
CA GLY A 167 14.58 -15.36 10.70
C GLY A 167 13.45 -14.90 9.80
N MET A 168 12.24 -14.77 10.34
CA MET A 168 11.12 -14.13 9.68
C MET A 168 10.67 -12.94 10.51
N LEU A 169 10.98 -11.74 10.01
CA LEU A 169 10.62 -10.47 10.64
C LEU A 169 9.20 -10.08 10.25
N LEU A 170 8.35 -9.81 11.22
CA LEU A 170 6.96 -9.38 10.98
C LEU A 170 6.43 -8.54 12.13
N ASN A 171 5.46 -7.68 11.83
CA ASN A 171 4.56 -7.12 12.82
C ASN A 171 3.38 -8.09 12.99
N PRO A 172 3.04 -8.54 14.24
CA PRO A 172 2.06 -9.61 14.45
C PRO A 172 0.61 -9.12 14.32
N THR A 173 0.23 -8.62 13.15
CA THR A 173 -1.17 -8.38 12.75
C THR A 173 -1.83 -9.67 12.28
N SER A 174 -3.17 -9.73 12.20
CA SER A 174 -3.88 -10.91 11.73
C SER A 174 -3.46 -11.34 10.32
N ALA A 175 -3.34 -10.38 9.40
CA ALA A 175 -2.89 -10.62 8.02
C ALA A 175 -1.45 -11.16 7.97
N ASN A 176 -0.52 -10.54 8.72
CA ASN A 176 0.87 -10.99 8.79
C ASN A 176 1.01 -12.37 9.45
N MET A 177 0.14 -12.72 10.38
CA MET A 177 0.14 -14.06 11.00
C MET A 177 -0.30 -15.13 9.99
N ALA A 178 -1.26 -14.85 9.11
CA ALA A 178 -1.61 -15.75 8.02
C ALA A 178 -0.44 -15.95 7.04
N ALA A 179 0.24 -14.87 6.65
CA ALA A 179 1.45 -14.90 5.83
C ALA A 179 2.57 -15.70 6.50
N ALA A 180 2.77 -15.52 7.81
CA ALA A 180 3.76 -16.27 8.59
C ALA A 180 3.49 -17.76 8.59
N ASN A 181 2.25 -18.19 8.81
CA ASN A 181 1.85 -19.60 8.78
C ASN A 181 2.12 -20.23 7.40
N ALA A 182 1.79 -19.53 6.31
CA ALA A 182 2.08 -19.97 4.96
C ALA A 182 3.60 -20.11 4.72
N THR A 183 4.37 -19.11 5.14
CA THR A 183 5.84 -19.11 5.02
C THR A 183 6.47 -20.27 5.83
N GLU A 184 6.01 -20.54 7.05
CA GLU A 184 6.50 -21.69 7.84
C GLU A 184 6.20 -23.03 7.17
N THR A 185 5.03 -23.14 6.57
CA THR A 185 4.67 -24.37 5.84
C THR A 185 5.59 -24.58 4.63
N ALA A 186 5.90 -23.53 3.90
CA ALA A 186 6.86 -23.56 2.79
C ALA A 186 8.29 -23.86 3.29
N ALA A 187 8.72 -23.26 4.39
CA ALA A 187 10.04 -23.48 4.98
C ALA A 187 10.28 -24.94 5.35
N ARG A 188 9.29 -25.59 5.99
CA ARG A 188 9.38 -27.03 6.29
C ARG A 188 9.58 -27.90 5.05
N ARG A 189 8.88 -27.59 3.94
CA ARG A 189 9.04 -28.32 2.66
C ARG A 189 10.43 -28.16 2.05
N LEU A 190 11.06 -27.00 2.29
CA LEU A 190 12.40 -26.67 1.77
C LEU A 190 13.53 -27.06 2.73
N GLY A 191 13.23 -27.70 3.87
CA GLY A 191 14.20 -28.08 4.87
C GLY A 191 14.81 -26.89 5.63
N LEU A 192 14.10 -25.77 5.72
CA LEU A 192 14.54 -24.58 6.44
C LEU A 192 13.94 -24.52 7.83
N GLN A 193 14.78 -24.16 8.82
CA GLN A 193 14.35 -23.82 10.16
C GLN A 193 13.99 -22.35 10.20
N LEU A 194 12.69 -22.04 10.37
CA LEU A 194 12.19 -20.69 10.41
C LEU A 194 11.92 -20.24 11.85
N ARG A 195 12.46 -19.07 12.22
CA ARG A 195 12.26 -18.43 13.52
C ARG A 195 11.44 -17.15 13.35
N ARG A 196 10.26 -17.05 13.96
CA ARG A 196 9.49 -15.80 14.00
C ARG A 196 10.19 -14.76 14.87
N LEU A 197 10.23 -13.54 14.39
CA LEU A 197 10.81 -12.37 15.04
C LEU A 197 9.77 -11.25 14.96
N GLU A 198 9.04 -11.05 16.05
CA GLU A 198 7.96 -10.08 16.12
C GLU A 198 8.48 -8.68 16.44
N VAL A 199 8.07 -7.69 15.67
CA VAL A 199 8.39 -6.27 15.87
C VAL A 199 7.10 -5.47 15.78
N ARG A 200 6.67 -4.90 16.91
CA ARG A 200 5.46 -4.09 17.02
C ARG A 200 5.73 -2.59 16.84
N ASP A 201 6.95 -2.20 17.13
CA ASP A 201 7.43 -0.82 17.11
C ASP A 201 8.93 -0.76 16.74
N PRO A 202 9.46 0.42 16.36
CA PRO A 202 10.87 0.59 16.00
C PRO A 202 11.87 0.24 17.12
N GLN A 203 11.47 0.38 18.40
CA GLN A 203 12.32 0.16 19.56
C GLN A 203 12.68 -1.32 19.71
N GLY A 204 11.76 -2.23 19.34
CA GLY A 204 11.96 -3.69 19.37
C GLY A 204 13.02 -4.22 18.39
N LEU A 205 13.44 -3.43 17.38
CA LEU A 205 14.40 -3.88 16.38
C LEU A 205 15.76 -4.25 16.97
N SER A 206 16.26 -3.50 17.95
CA SER A 206 17.58 -3.78 18.57
C SER A 206 17.60 -5.14 19.28
N GLU A 207 16.53 -5.49 20.00
CA GLU A 207 16.38 -6.79 20.66
C GLU A 207 16.23 -7.91 19.64
N THR A 208 15.44 -7.68 18.60
CA THR A 208 15.27 -8.62 17.47
C THR A 208 16.61 -8.98 16.85
N PHE A 209 17.44 -8.00 16.53
CA PHE A 209 18.78 -8.26 15.97
C PHE A 209 19.76 -8.88 16.97
N SER A 210 19.57 -8.67 18.26
CA SER A 210 20.31 -9.40 19.31
C SER A 210 19.92 -10.87 19.34
N THR A 211 18.63 -11.19 19.21
CA THR A 211 18.13 -12.56 19.09
C THR A 211 18.65 -13.25 17.84
N ILE A 212 18.65 -12.58 16.67
CA ILE A 212 19.22 -13.07 15.40
C ILE A 212 20.67 -13.53 15.62
N ARG A 213 21.50 -12.73 16.28
CA ARG A 213 22.91 -13.07 16.56
C ARG A 213 23.02 -14.24 17.52
N ARG A 214 22.28 -14.24 18.63
CA ARG A 214 22.27 -15.30 19.65
C ARG A 214 21.89 -16.65 19.06
N GLU A 215 20.87 -16.68 18.20
CA GLU A 215 20.37 -17.91 17.57
C GLU A 215 21.10 -18.26 16.27
N ARG A 216 22.09 -17.43 15.87
CA ARG A 216 22.94 -17.62 14.68
C ARG A 216 22.10 -17.82 13.42
N LEU A 217 21.08 -16.98 13.24
CA LEU A 217 20.30 -16.98 12.01
C LEU A 217 21.16 -16.53 10.82
N GLN A 218 20.95 -17.15 9.67
CA GLN A 218 21.82 -17.03 8.49
C GLN A 218 21.24 -16.13 7.41
N ALA A 219 19.93 -15.89 7.45
CA ALA A 219 19.23 -14.99 6.56
C ALA A 219 17.96 -14.46 7.25
N LEU A 220 17.38 -13.41 6.69
CA LEU A 220 16.14 -12.79 7.17
C LEU A 220 15.13 -12.71 6.02
N VAL A 221 13.92 -13.21 6.23
CA VAL A 221 12.77 -12.94 5.38
C VAL A 221 11.93 -11.85 6.05
N VAL A 222 11.49 -10.86 5.31
CA VAL A 222 10.71 -9.75 5.82
C VAL A 222 9.28 -9.85 5.31
N VAL A 223 8.32 -9.95 6.23
CA VAL A 223 6.88 -9.82 5.94
C VAL A 223 6.52 -8.35 6.11
N THR A 224 6.03 -7.74 5.05
CA THR A 224 5.88 -6.30 4.97
C THR A 224 4.49 -5.85 5.40
N ASP A 225 4.44 -4.85 6.27
CA ASP A 225 3.28 -4.00 6.52
C ASP A 225 3.71 -2.53 6.62
N GLY A 226 2.78 -1.63 6.92
CA GLY A 226 3.10 -0.20 7.01
C GLY A 226 4.16 0.12 8.07
N VAL A 227 4.19 -0.59 9.21
CA VAL A 227 5.17 -0.38 10.29
C VAL A 227 6.55 -0.85 9.85
N VAL A 228 6.65 -2.09 9.36
CA VAL A 228 7.90 -2.69 8.87
C VAL A 228 8.44 -1.92 7.65
N PHE A 229 7.57 -1.52 6.73
CA PHE A 229 7.95 -0.72 5.56
C PHE A 229 8.57 0.62 5.93
N ASN A 230 8.03 1.32 6.93
CA ASN A 230 8.60 2.58 7.39
C ASN A 230 9.98 2.43 8.02
N GLN A 231 10.27 1.27 8.61
CA GLN A 231 11.56 0.97 9.24
C GLN A 231 12.58 0.32 8.28
N ARG A 232 12.26 0.18 6.99
CA ARG A 232 13.08 -0.54 6.01
C ARG A 232 14.55 -0.12 5.97
N ALA A 233 14.84 1.18 6.10
CA ALA A 233 16.21 1.68 6.10
C ALA A 233 16.97 1.26 7.37
N GLN A 234 16.34 1.33 8.54
CA GLN A 234 16.91 0.90 9.80
C GLN A 234 17.11 -0.62 9.83
N ILE A 235 16.14 -1.39 9.34
CA ILE A 235 16.21 -2.85 9.22
C ILE A 235 17.39 -3.22 8.32
N ALA A 236 17.54 -2.57 7.16
CA ALA A 236 18.63 -2.82 6.22
C ALA A 236 20.01 -2.50 6.83
N ASP A 237 20.15 -1.37 7.52
CA ASP A 237 21.40 -1.00 8.20
C ASP A 237 21.80 -2.03 9.27
N LEU A 238 20.86 -2.44 10.11
CA LEU A 238 21.08 -3.47 11.13
C LEU A 238 21.44 -4.83 10.52
N ALA A 239 20.79 -5.21 9.41
CA ALA A 239 21.07 -6.46 8.71
C ALA A 239 22.48 -6.46 8.09
N ILE A 240 22.87 -5.37 7.41
CA ILE A 240 24.21 -5.23 6.83
C ILE A 240 25.28 -5.28 7.94
N LYS A 241 25.09 -4.55 9.04
CA LYS A 241 26.00 -4.59 10.21
C LYS A 241 26.10 -5.97 10.85
N SER A 242 25.03 -6.76 10.77
CA SER A 242 24.97 -8.14 11.28
C SER A 242 25.45 -9.17 10.24
N ARG A 243 25.86 -8.76 9.04
CA ARG A 243 26.18 -9.62 7.89
C ARG A 243 25.06 -10.60 7.55
N LEU A 244 23.83 -10.13 7.65
CA LEU A 244 22.63 -10.93 7.48
C LEU A 244 21.97 -10.59 6.12
N PRO A 245 22.01 -11.48 5.13
CA PRO A 245 21.31 -11.29 3.88
C PRO A 245 19.78 -11.31 4.11
N MET A 246 19.08 -10.45 3.37
CA MET A 246 17.63 -10.35 3.48
C MET A 246 16.94 -10.72 2.16
N MET A 247 15.80 -11.42 2.27
CA MET A 247 14.78 -11.59 1.25
C MET A 247 13.56 -10.76 1.62
N CYS A 248 13.18 -9.85 0.74
CA CYS A 248 12.10 -8.91 0.99
C CYS A 248 10.97 -9.06 -0.06
N GLU A 249 9.88 -8.36 0.15
CA GLU A 249 8.71 -8.45 -0.74
C GLU A 249 8.79 -7.48 -1.90
N VAL A 250 9.36 -6.29 -1.70
CA VAL A 250 9.27 -5.20 -2.68
C VAL A 250 10.62 -4.49 -2.86
N LYS A 251 10.80 -3.89 -4.04
CA LYS A 251 12.03 -3.22 -4.45
C LYS A 251 12.47 -2.09 -3.53
N GLU A 252 11.54 -1.43 -2.86
CA GLU A 252 11.83 -0.33 -1.94
C GLU A 252 12.75 -0.78 -0.77
N PHE A 253 12.70 -2.05 -0.37
CA PHE A 253 13.67 -2.62 0.57
C PHE A 253 15.03 -2.85 -0.09
N VAL A 254 15.07 -3.24 -1.36
CA VAL A 254 16.33 -3.49 -2.08
C VAL A 254 17.13 -2.20 -2.22
N VAL A 255 16.45 -1.10 -2.53
CA VAL A 255 17.07 0.24 -2.60
C VAL A 255 17.69 0.65 -1.26
N THR A 256 17.15 0.19 -0.13
CA THR A 256 17.69 0.49 1.21
C THR A 256 18.73 -0.52 1.70
N GLY A 257 18.98 -1.62 0.99
CA GLY A 257 20.02 -2.59 1.33
C GLY A 257 19.56 -4.04 1.52
N CYS A 258 18.30 -4.40 1.20
CA CYS A 258 17.90 -5.79 1.09
C CYS A 258 18.64 -6.45 -0.09
N LEU A 259 19.02 -7.72 0.06
CA LEU A 259 19.78 -8.46 -0.96
C LEU A 259 18.94 -8.77 -2.19
N VAL A 260 17.75 -9.32 -1.96
CA VAL A 260 16.82 -9.75 -3.02
C VAL A 260 15.41 -9.42 -2.59
N ALA A 261 14.59 -8.93 -3.51
CA ALA A 261 13.15 -8.85 -3.34
C ALA A 261 12.43 -9.56 -4.48
N TYR A 262 11.29 -10.17 -4.13
CA TYR A 262 10.36 -10.73 -5.09
C TYR A 262 8.92 -10.49 -4.69
N GLY A 263 8.20 -9.71 -5.48
CA GLY A 263 6.81 -9.38 -5.19
C GLY A 263 6.21 -8.35 -6.13
N PRO A 264 5.00 -7.87 -5.84
CA PRO A 264 4.31 -6.90 -6.67
C PRO A 264 4.97 -5.53 -6.63
N SER A 265 4.81 -4.78 -7.72
CA SER A 265 5.21 -3.37 -7.76
C SER A 265 4.20 -2.51 -7.01
N TYR A 266 4.56 -2.06 -5.81
CA TYR A 266 3.72 -1.17 -4.99
C TYR A 266 3.39 0.15 -5.72
N GLY A 267 4.34 0.67 -6.50
CA GLY A 267 4.10 1.84 -7.32
C GLY A 267 3.05 1.61 -8.42
N ALA A 268 3.03 0.42 -9.06
CA ALA A 268 2.02 0.09 -10.04
C ALA A 268 0.63 -0.07 -9.40
N LEU A 269 0.55 -0.71 -8.23
CA LEU A 269 -0.71 -0.81 -7.47
C LEU A 269 -1.21 0.57 -7.05
N ALA A 270 -0.34 1.46 -6.58
CA ALA A 270 -0.71 2.82 -6.20
C ALA A 270 -1.26 3.63 -7.39
N ARG A 271 -0.59 3.56 -8.56
CA ARG A 271 -1.10 4.18 -9.79
C ARG A 271 -2.46 3.60 -10.18
N ARG A 272 -2.62 2.29 -10.07
CA ARG A 272 -3.90 1.65 -10.39
C ARG A 272 -5.02 2.07 -9.43
N ALA A 273 -4.74 2.26 -8.14
CA ALA A 273 -5.68 2.78 -7.15
C ALA A 273 -6.16 4.19 -7.48
N ALA A 274 -5.28 5.05 -8.00
CA ALA A 274 -5.69 6.38 -8.48
C ALA A 274 -6.73 6.31 -9.63
N VAL A 275 -6.63 5.28 -10.50
CA VAL A 275 -7.64 5.04 -11.53
C VAL A 275 -8.98 4.61 -10.91
N TYR A 276 -8.97 3.88 -9.79
CA TYR A 276 -10.20 3.54 -9.05
C TYR A 276 -10.85 4.79 -8.46
N VAL A 277 -10.04 5.68 -7.90
CA VAL A 277 -10.52 6.99 -7.41
C VAL A 277 -11.17 7.76 -8.55
N ASP A 278 -10.56 7.86 -9.72
CA ASP A 278 -11.12 8.52 -10.91
C ASP A 278 -12.48 7.93 -11.32
N LYS A 279 -12.57 6.59 -11.38
CA LYS A 279 -13.83 5.91 -11.69
C LYS A 279 -14.93 6.25 -10.69
N ILE A 280 -14.62 6.26 -9.38
CA ILE A 280 -15.59 6.56 -8.33
C ILE A 280 -16.03 8.03 -8.40
N LEU A 281 -15.11 8.96 -8.62
CA LEU A 281 -15.44 10.38 -8.81
C LEU A 281 -16.29 10.63 -10.05
N LYS A 282 -16.22 9.75 -11.05
CA LYS A 282 -17.07 9.74 -12.24
C LYS A 282 -18.39 8.97 -12.06
N GLY A 283 -18.69 8.51 -10.85
CA GLY A 283 -19.98 7.91 -10.49
C GLY A 283 -20.01 6.38 -10.40
N ALA A 284 -18.88 5.68 -10.59
CA ALA A 284 -18.83 4.24 -10.35
C ALA A 284 -18.99 3.94 -8.85
N LYS A 285 -19.70 2.86 -8.52
CA LYS A 285 -19.88 2.44 -7.12
C LYS A 285 -18.75 1.47 -6.71
N PRO A 286 -18.17 1.61 -5.52
CA PRO A 286 -17.18 0.63 -5.03
C PRO A 286 -17.67 -0.81 -5.06
N ALA A 287 -18.94 -1.05 -4.78
CA ALA A 287 -19.58 -2.37 -4.79
C ALA A 287 -19.47 -3.10 -6.14
N ASP A 288 -19.43 -2.34 -7.24
CA ASP A 288 -19.44 -2.84 -8.62
C ASP A 288 -18.02 -2.90 -9.23
N LEU A 289 -17.02 -2.37 -8.53
CA LEU A 289 -15.63 -2.38 -8.98
C LEU A 289 -14.89 -3.55 -8.35
N PRO A 290 -14.43 -4.55 -9.13
CA PRO A 290 -13.73 -5.70 -8.59
C PRO A 290 -12.43 -5.30 -7.89
N VAL A 291 -12.05 -6.04 -6.84
CA VAL A 291 -10.73 -5.94 -6.23
C VAL A 291 -9.72 -6.63 -7.14
N GLU A 292 -8.72 -5.90 -7.61
CA GLU A 292 -7.70 -6.45 -8.50
C GLU A 292 -6.52 -7.04 -7.71
N GLN A 293 -6.04 -8.19 -8.14
CA GLN A 293 -4.80 -8.82 -7.68
C GLN A 293 -3.64 -8.40 -8.57
N PRO A 294 -2.40 -8.39 -8.05
CA PRO A 294 -1.22 -8.14 -8.88
C PRO A 294 -1.05 -9.27 -9.90
N THR A 295 -0.74 -8.90 -11.14
CA THR A 295 -0.46 -9.85 -12.23
C THR A 295 1.03 -9.88 -12.60
N ASN A 296 1.77 -8.86 -12.21
CA ASN A 296 3.20 -8.73 -12.50
C ASN A 296 3.99 -8.67 -11.18
N PHE A 297 5.02 -9.49 -11.11
CA PHE A 297 5.93 -9.58 -9.97
C PHE A 297 7.35 -9.24 -10.44
N GLU A 298 8.08 -8.48 -9.63
CA GLU A 298 9.43 -8.03 -9.93
C GLU A 298 10.45 -8.79 -9.06
N LEU A 299 11.47 -9.39 -9.71
CA LEU A 299 12.66 -9.91 -9.05
C LEU A 299 13.76 -8.82 -9.10
N VAL A 300 14.11 -8.27 -7.94
CA VAL A 300 15.10 -7.21 -7.83
C VAL A 300 16.27 -7.67 -6.98
N ILE A 301 17.50 -7.48 -7.45
CA ILE A 301 18.73 -7.93 -6.79
C ILE A 301 19.65 -6.75 -6.53
N ASN A 302 20.27 -6.71 -5.34
CA ASN A 302 21.24 -5.69 -4.97
C ASN A 302 22.66 -6.27 -4.92
N LEU A 303 23.45 -6.02 -5.96
CA LEU A 303 24.85 -6.46 -6.03
C LEU A 303 25.77 -5.68 -5.08
N LYS A 304 25.44 -4.42 -4.77
CA LYS A 304 26.18 -3.66 -3.75
C LYS A 304 26.06 -4.34 -2.38
N THR A 305 24.86 -4.78 -2.01
CA THR A 305 24.62 -5.55 -0.78
C THR A 305 25.29 -6.92 -0.84
N ALA A 306 25.19 -7.62 -1.98
CA ALA A 306 25.90 -8.91 -2.17
C ALA A 306 27.40 -8.75 -1.92
N LYS A 307 28.03 -7.75 -2.53
CA LYS A 307 29.46 -7.43 -2.35
C LYS A 307 29.79 -7.10 -0.90
N ALA A 308 28.97 -6.28 -0.23
CA ALA A 308 29.17 -5.90 1.17
C ALA A 308 29.10 -7.12 2.13
N LEU A 309 28.29 -8.11 1.78
CA LEU A 309 28.12 -9.35 2.54
C LEU A 309 29.12 -10.46 2.13
N GLY A 310 29.94 -10.25 1.09
CA GLY A 310 30.85 -11.25 0.55
C GLY A 310 30.13 -12.41 -0.16
N LEU A 311 28.97 -12.14 -0.75
CA LEU A 311 28.13 -13.13 -1.43
C LEU A 311 28.24 -13.01 -2.94
N THR A 312 28.20 -14.16 -3.63
CA THR A 312 28.08 -14.24 -5.08
C THR A 312 26.68 -14.70 -5.45
N ILE A 313 25.97 -13.91 -6.24
CA ILE A 313 24.65 -14.26 -6.71
C ILE A 313 24.76 -15.23 -7.91
N PRO A 314 24.04 -16.36 -7.90
CA PRO A 314 24.08 -17.30 -9.01
C PRO A 314 23.66 -16.68 -10.35
N PRO A 315 24.35 -17.02 -11.47
CA PRO A 315 23.98 -16.52 -12.79
C PRO A 315 22.51 -16.79 -13.19
N SER A 316 21.95 -17.91 -12.73
CA SER A 316 20.53 -18.26 -12.97
C SER A 316 19.55 -17.25 -12.35
N LEU A 317 19.88 -16.69 -11.20
CA LEU A 317 19.10 -15.63 -10.56
C LEU A 317 19.29 -14.29 -11.29
N MET A 318 20.52 -13.96 -11.67
CA MET A 318 20.85 -12.73 -12.39
C MET A 318 20.12 -12.63 -13.74
N GLN A 319 20.04 -13.74 -14.47
CA GLN A 319 19.35 -13.79 -15.77
C GLN A 319 17.83 -13.58 -15.67
N ARG A 320 17.24 -13.86 -14.51
CA ARG A 320 15.79 -13.69 -14.25
C ARG A 320 15.44 -12.40 -13.54
N ALA A 321 16.45 -11.63 -13.15
CA ALA A 321 16.21 -10.37 -12.45
C ALA A 321 15.61 -9.33 -13.41
N ASP A 322 14.49 -8.73 -13.01
CA ASP A 322 13.88 -7.61 -13.72
C ASP A 322 14.68 -6.32 -13.50
N GLN A 323 15.35 -6.21 -12.33
CA GLN A 323 16.22 -5.09 -12.01
C GLN A 323 17.40 -5.53 -11.16
N VAL A 324 18.58 -4.99 -11.48
CA VAL A 324 19.81 -5.18 -10.70
C VAL A 324 20.32 -3.82 -10.25
N ILE A 325 20.63 -3.68 -8.95
CA ILE A 325 21.22 -2.48 -8.35
C ILE A 325 22.73 -2.74 -8.17
N GLU A 326 23.57 -1.97 -8.85
CA GLU A 326 25.02 -2.15 -8.88
C GLU A 326 25.78 -1.06 -8.10
N GLN A 327 25.18 0.12 -7.90
CA GLN A 327 25.80 1.31 -7.29
C GLN A 327 25.18 1.72 -5.99
#